data_2b795cb7417cb7ffd4d4617a1cbf30f6
#
_entry.id   2b795cb7417cb7ffd4d4617a1cbf30f6
#
_cell.length_a   1.000
_cell.length_b   1.000
_cell.length_c   1.000
_cell.angle_alpha   90.00
_cell.angle_beta   90.00
_cell.angle_gamma   90.00
#
_symmetry.space_group_name_H-M   'P 1'
#
loop_
_entity.id
_entity.type
_entity.pdbx_description
1 polymer ?
#
loop_
_entity_poly.entity_id
_entity_poly.type
_entity_poly.pdbx_seq_one_letter_code
_entity_poly.pdbx_strand_id
1 'polypeptide(L)'
;MGINIENAIAWMKARQGQVSYSMEYRDGDSSYDCSSSVYYALRSAGASSAGWAVNTEYEHDWLIKNGYELIAENTECNAQRGDIFIWGRKGASAGAFGHTGMFIDSDNIIHCNYAYNGISINNHDERWYYAGQPYFYIYRLTNPDAQPEEPKKGWQKDDQGHWYARANGSYPKSEFEYIEENKSWFYFDESGYAYADKWLHHTDGQWYWFDKDGYMATSWKKIADKWYYFNRDGAMQTGWVKYYDKWYYLDATNGEMKSDAFIKYNAGWYLLLPDGRLADKPEFTVEPDGLITTK
;
A
#
# COMPACT_ATOMS: atom_id res chain seq x y z
N MET A 1 -2.95 -16.28 -23.14
CA MET A 1 -3.42 -15.59 -24.34
C MET A 1 -2.87 -14.19 -24.29
N GLY A 2 -2.23 -13.74 -25.36
CA GLY A 2 -1.60 -12.41 -25.38
C GLY A 2 -2.59 -11.26 -25.48
N ILE A 3 -2.09 -10.03 -25.32
CA ILE A 3 -2.89 -8.81 -25.42
C ILE A 3 -3.35 -8.63 -26.87
N ASN A 4 -4.65 -8.45 -27.06
CA ASN A 4 -5.25 -8.13 -28.35
C ASN A 4 -5.58 -6.64 -28.41
N ILE A 5 -4.76 -5.86 -29.12
CA ILE A 5 -4.90 -4.41 -29.28
C ILE A 5 -6.27 -4.02 -29.88
N GLU A 6 -6.80 -4.80 -30.81
CA GLU A 6 -8.10 -4.51 -31.40
C GLU A 6 -9.26 -4.60 -30.42
N ASN A 7 -9.17 -5.55 -29.47
CA ASN A 7 -10.12 -5.65 -28.37
C ASN A 7 -10.02 -4.46 -27.41
N ALA A 8 -8.81 -3.98 -27.11
CA ALA A 8 -8.61 -2.79 -26.27
C ALA A 8 -9.21 -1.54 -26.93
N ILE A 9 -8.92 -1.31 -28.21
CA ILE A 9 -9.48 -0.17 -28.96
C ILE A 9 -11.01 -0.29 -29.07
N ALA A 10 -11.53 -1.49 -29.33
CA ALA A 10 -12.97 -1.72 -29.40
C ALA A 10 -13.65 -1.44 -28.05
N TRP A 11 -13.01 -1.82 -26.92
CA TRP A 11 -13.50 -1.54 -25.57
C TRP A 11 -13.65 -0.04 -25.31
N MET A 12 -12.65 0.76 -25.70
CA MET A 12 -12.70 2.22 -25.58
C MET A 12 -13.74 2.84 -26.51
N LYS A 13 -13.80 2.41 -27.77
CA LYS A 13 -14.79 2.90 -28.75
C LYS A 13 -16.22 2.65 -28.30
N ALA A 14 -16.51 1.48 -27.73
CA ALA A 14 -17.85 1.14 -27.23
C ALA A 14 -18.30 2.05 -26.06
N ARG A 15 -17.38 2.75 -25.42
CA ARG A 15 -17.66 3.67 -24.30
C ARG A 15 -17.60 5.15 -24.68
N GLN A 16 -17.24 5.45 -25.91
CA GLN A 16 -17.22 6.81 -26.43
C GLN A 16 -18.64 7.41 -26.40
N GLY A 17 -18.80 8.55 -25.72
CA GLY A 17 -20.09 9.20 -25.49
C GLY A 17 -21.01 8.49 -24.48
N GLN A 18 -20.57 7.39 -23.88
CA GLN A 18 -21.34 6.63 -22.88
C GLN A 18 -20.82 6.82 -21.45
N VAL A 19 -19.60 7.30 -21.30
CA VAL A 19 -18.94 7.49 -20.00
C VAL A 19 -18.42 8.91 -19.85
N SER A 20 -18.37 9.39 -18.61
CA SER A 20 -17.81 10.71 -18.27
C SER A 20 -16.36 10.61 -17.79
N TYR A 21 -15.67 11.75 -17.78
CA TYR A 21 -14.34 11.85 -17.16
C TYR A 21 -14.46 12.10 -15.65
N SER A 22 -13.78 11.31 -14.84
CA SER A 22 -13.67 11.54 -13.40
C SER A 22 -12.36 11.00 -12.86
N MET A 23 -11.63 11.81 -12.08
CA MET A 23 -10.45 11.38 -11.34
C MET A 23 -10.81 10.77 -9.98
N GLU A 24 -12.00 11.04 -9.46
CA GLU A 24 -12.51 10.52 -8.20
C GLU A 24 -13.21 9.18 -8.39
N TYR A 25 -14.14 9.12 -9.37
CA TYR A 25 -14.93 7.92 -9.69
C TYR A 25 -14.37 7.26 -10.94
N ARG A 26 -13.12 6.82 -10.88
CA ARG A 26 -12.35 6.37 -12.04
C ARG A 26 -12.42 4.86 -12.33
N ASP A 27 -13.07 4.09 -11.46
CA ASP A 27 -13.11 2.63 -11.51
C ASP A 27 -14.54 2.08 -11.76
N GLY A 28 -15.45 2.93 -12.19
CA GLY A 28 -16.85 2.58 -12.39
C GLY A 28 -17.24 2.35 -13.84
N ASP A 29 -18.43 1.74 -14.05
CA ASP A 29 -18.98 1.49 -15.40
C ASP A 29 -19.37 2.78 -16.13
N SER A 30 -19.53 3.91 -15.42
CA SER A 30 -20.05 5.17 -15.95
C SER A 30 -19.01 6.29 -16.06
N SER A 31 -17.83 6.13 -15.47
CA SER A 31 -16.78 7.15 -15.51
C SER A 31 -15.38 6.57 -15.38
N TYR A 32 -14.42 7.21 -16.03
CA TYR A 32 -13.00 6.87 -16.02
C TYR A 32 -12.15 8.14 -16.06
N ASP A 33 -10.90 8.06 -15.62
CA ASP A 33 -9.87 9.01 -16.01
C ASP A 33 -9.03 8.48 -17.19
N CYS A 34 -7.98 9.20 -17.58
CA CYS A 34 -7.13 8.81 -18.70
C CYS A 34 -6.50 7.43 -18.50
N SER A 35 -5.87 7.20 -17.34
CA SER A 35 -5.12 5.97 -17.08
C SER A 35 -6.03 4.79 -16.73
N SER A 36 -7.11 4.99 -16.00
CA SER A 36 -8.05 3.90 -15.73
C SER A 36 -8.74 3.41 -17.01
N SER A 37 -9.05 4.30 -17.97
CA SER A 37 -9.61 3.87 -19.24
C SER A 37 -8.65 3.00 -20.05
N VAL A 38 -7.36 3.35 -20.11
CA VAL A 38 -6.32 2.53 -20.75
C VAL A 38 -6.15 1.20 -20.02
N TYR A 39 -6.08 1.25 -18.68
CA TYR A 39 -5.97 0.05 -17.87
C TYR A 39 -7.09 -0.95 -18.13
N TYR A 40 -8.36 -0.54 -18.05
CA TYR A 40 -9.49 -1.45 -18.27
C TYR A 40 -9.61 -1.91 -19.73
N ALA A 41 -9.26 -1.06 -20.70
CA ALA A 41 -9.19 -1.45 -22.08
C ALA A 41 -8.18 -2.57 -22.32
N LEU A 42 -6.96 -2.42 -21.84
CA LEU A 42 -5.91 -3.44 -21.94
C LEU A 42 -6.24 -4.69 -21.11
N ARG A 43 -6.85 -4.54 -19.92
CA ARG A 43 -7.35 -5.66 -19.12
C ARG A 43 -8.38 -6.50 -19.87
N SER A 44 -9.34 -5.85 -20.55
CA SER A 44 -10.34 -6.54 -21.36
C SER A 44 -9.73 -7.26 -22.58
N ALA A 45 -8.54 -6.84 -22.98
CA ALA A 45 -7.80 -7.35 -24.12
C ALA A 45 -6.76 -8.43 -23.78
N GLY A 46 -6.62 -8.80 -22.49
CA GLY A 46 -5.71 -9.86 -22.05
C GLY A 46 -4.54 -9.42 -21.20
N ALA A 47 -4.37 -8.11 -20.89
CA ALA A 47 -3.35 -7.65 -19.97
C ALA A 47 -3.61 -8.18 -18.54
N SER A 48 -2.56 -8.45 -17.78
CA SER A 48 -2.68 -8.92 -16.40
C SER A 48 -3.06 -7.81 -15.41
N SER A 49 -3.68 -8.20 -14.31
CA SER A 49 -4.12 -7.26 -13.27
C SER A 49 -2.94 -6.69 -12.48
N ALA A 50 -3.00 -5.40 -12.18
CA ALA A 50 -2.17 -4.79 -11.15
C ALA A 50 -2.85 -4.77 -9.77
N GLY A 51 -4.06 -5.35 -9.64
CA GLY A 51 -4.88 -5.30 -8.42
C GLY A 51 -5.70 -4.00 -8.28
N TRP A 52 -5.38 -2.96 -9.03
CA TRP A 52 -6.06 -1.67 -9.09
C TRP A 52 -5.86 -1.03 -10.47
N ALA A 53 -6.70 -0.07 -10.83
CA ALA A 53 -6.50 0.70 -12.05
C ALA A 53 -5.33 1.68 -11.86
N VAL A 54 -4.16 1.31 -12.38
CA VAL A 54 -2.93 2.11 -12.25
C VAL A 54 -3.15 3.54 -12.74
N ASN A 55 -2.49 4.51 -12.09
CA ASN A 55 -2.43 5.86 -12.61
C ASN A 55 -1.24 6.01 -13.57
N THR A 56 -1.12 7.15 -14.22
CA THR A 56 -0.06 7.43 -15.20
C THR A 56 1.35 7.18 -14.70
N GLU A 57 1.63 7.38 -13.39
CA GLU A 57 2.95 7.13 -12.80
C GLU A 57 3.30 5.64 -12.76
N TYR A 58 2.34 4.80 -12.37
CA TYR A 58 2.53 3.35 -12.27
C TYR A 58 2.25 2.60 -13.57
N GLU A 59 1.67 3.28 -14.56
CA GLU A 59 1.36 2.72 -15.88
C GLU A 59 2.64 2.34 -16.64
N HIS A 60 3.73 3.08 -16.49
CA HIS A 60 5.03 2.78 -17.08
C HIS A 60 5.49 1.35 -16.81
N ASP A 61 5.57 0.99 -15.53
CA ASP A 61 6.08 -0.32 -15.13
C ASP A 61 5.05 -1.42 -15.40
N TRP A 62 3.77 -1.10 -15.31
CA TRP A 62 2.71 -2.04 -15.65
C TRP A 62 2.68 -2.38 -17.14
N LEU A 63 2.92 -1.43 -18.03
CA LEU A 63 3.05 -1.67 -19.46
C LEU A 63 4.23 -2.60 -19.77
N ILE A 64 5.41 -2.34 -19.19
CA ILE A 64 6.59 -3.21 -19.34
C ILE A 64 6.27 -4.64 -18.89
N LYS A 65 5.65 -4.81 -17.72
CA LYS A 65 5.22 -6.13 -17.21
C LYS A 65 4.23 -6.84 -18.15
N ASN A 66 3.53 -6.12 -19.00
CA ASN A 66 2.57 -6.64 -19.95
C ASN A 66 3.12 -6.73 -21.39
N GLY A 67 4.43 -6.74 -21.57
CA GLY A 67 5.10 -6.98 -22.85
C GLY A 67 5.22 -5.76 -23.75
N TYR A 68 4.99 -4.57 -23.21
CA TYR A 68 5.32 -3.32 -23.89
C TYR A 68 6.79 -2.96 -23.67
N GLU A 69 7.40 -2.35 -24.66
CA GLU A 69 8.74 -1.77 -24.59
C GLU A 69 8.66 -0.25 -24.79
N LEU A 70 9.51 0.48 -24.09
CA LEU A 70 9.68 1.92 -24.30
C LEU A 70 10.40 2.13 -25.64
N ILE A 71 9.71 2.74 -26.61
CA ILE A 71 10.26 2.97 -27.95
C ILE A 71 10.66 4.42 -28.19
N ALA A 72 10.12 5.37 -27.39
CA ALA A 72 10.51 6.77 -27.43
C ALA A 72 10.35 7.43 -26.08
N GLU A 73 11.34 8.24 -25.71
CA GLU A 73 11.33 9.11 -24.55
C GLU A 73 11.65 10.52 -24.98
N ASN A 74 10.64 11.39 -25.04
CA ASN A 74 10.73 12.79 -25.44
C ASN A 74 11.50 13.03 -26.76
N THR A 75 11.38 12.08 -27.68
CA THR A 75 12.00 12.10 -29.01
C THR A 75 10.97 11.68 -30.04
N GLU A 76 11.06 12.21 -31.24
CA GLU A 76 10.18 11.81 -32.35
C GLU A 76 10.27 10.30 -32.61
N CYS A 77 9.13 9.70 -32.87
CA CYS A 77 9.02 8.31 -33.29
C CYS A 77 7.87 8.12 -34.25
N ASN A 78 7.89 7.00 -34.99
CA ASN A 78 6.80 6.61 -35.86
C ASN A 78 5.77 5.84 -35.03
N ALA A 79 4.77 6.54 -34.49
CA ALA A 79 3.72 5.93 -33.70
C ALA A 79 2.91 4.94 -34.55
N GLN A 80 2.48 3.85 -33.91
CA GLN A 80 1.72 2.78 -34.55
C GLN A 80 0.43 2.51 -33.76
N ARG A 81 -0.54 1.92 -34.45
CA ARG A 81 -1.78 1.46 -33.82
C ARG A 81 -1.47 0.52 -32.64
N GLY A 82 -2.01 0.85 -31.47
CA GLY A 82 -1.81 0.12 -30.25
C GLY A 82 -0.67 0.65 -29.38
N ASP A 83 0.14 1.61 -29.84
CA ASP A 83 1.12 2.29 -29.01
C ASP A 83 0.39 3.07 -27.91
N ILE A 84 0.97 3.06 -26.71
CA ILE A 84 0.48 3.83 -25.56
C ILE A 84 1.39 5.02 -25.37
N PHE A 85 0.82 6.23 -25.31
CA PHE A 85 1.56 7.41 -24.90
C PHE A 85 1.33 7.70 -23.41
N ILE A 86 2.36 8.20 -22.73
CA ILE A 86 2.25 8.78 -21.39
C ILE A 86 2.89 10.16 -21.43
N TRP A 87 2.13 11.20 -21.09
CA TRP A 87 2.62 12.56 -20.92
C TRP A 87 2.93 12.83 -19.44
N GLY A 88 3.93 13.64 -19.17
CA GLY A 88 4.45 13.93 -17.84
C GLY A 88 5.72 13.14 -17.54
N ARG A 89 6.65 13.72 -16.75
CA ARG A 89 7.89 13.02 -16.38
C ARG A 89 7.60 11.91 -15.38
N LYS A 90 8.18 10.73 -15.59
CA LYS A 90 8.18 9.64 -14.60
C LYS A 90 8.78 10.16 -13.28
N GLY A 91 8.12 9.87 -12.17
CA GLY A 91 8.39 10.46 -10.86
C GLY A 91 7.52 11.69 -10.52
N ALA A 92 6.76 12.21 -11.51
CA ALA A 92 5.91 13.40 -11.32
C ALA A 92 4.67 13.40 -12.24
N SER A 93 4.28 12.25 -12.81
CA SER A 93 3.16 12.13 -13.76
C SER A 93 1.84 11.70 -13.12
N ALA A 94 1.78 11.56 -11.81
CA ALA A 94 0.56 11.16 -11.12
C ALA A 94 -0.53 12.27 -11.15
N GLY A 95 -1.79 11.86 -11.23
CA GLY A 95 -2.95 12.75 -11.14
C GLY A 95 -3.02 13.73 -12.32
N ALA A 96 -3.28 15.02 -12.04
CA ALA A 96 -3.47 16.06 -13.06
C ALA A 96 -2.18 16.43 -13.85
N PHE A 97 -1.02 15.91 -13.44
CA PHE A 97 0.28 16.16 -14.08
C PHE A 97 0.62 15.16 -15.17
N GLY A 98 -0.16 14.08 -15.30
CA GLY A 98 -0.01 13.06 -16.32
C GLY A 98 -1.22 12.90 -17.20
N HIS A 99 -1.00 12.39 -18.40
CA HIS A 99 -2.06 11.99 -19.31
C HIS A 99 -1.64 10.79 -20.14
N THR A 100 -2.59 9.95 -20.54
CA THR A 100 -2.33 8.75 -21.32
C THR A 100 -3.48 8.42 -22.26
N GLY A 101 -3.19 7.61 -23.24
CA GLY A 101 -4.14 7.08 -24.20
C GLY A 101 -3.44 6.13 -25.18
N MET A 102 -4.17 5.69 -26.17
CA MET A 102 -3.73 4.70 -27.15
C MET A 102 -3.80 5.28 -28.57
N PHE A 103 -2.75 5.09 -29.36
CA PHE A 103 -2.80 5.38 -30.79
C PHE A 103 -3.70 4.41 -31.52
N ILE A 104 -4.59 4.92 -32.35
CA ILE A 104 -5.47 4.13 -33.25
C ILE A 104 -4.94 4.10 -34.69
N ASP A 105 -4.04 5.00 -35.01
CA ASP A 105 -3.20 5.08 -36.20
C ASP A 105 -1.98 5.95 -35.90
N SER A 106 -1.20 6.38 -36.93
CA SER A 106 -0.01 7.20 -36.75
C SER A 106 -0.26 8.58 -36.11
N ASP A 107 -1.45 9.12 -36.29
CA ASP A 107 -1.79 10.52 -36.02
C ASP A 107 -2.85 10.68 -34.94
N ASN A 108 -3.72 9.69 -34.77
CA ASN A 108 -4.90 9.78 -33.95
C ASN A 108 -4.80 8.89 -32.71
N ILE A 109 -5.25 9.44 -31.60
CA ILE A 109 -5.32 8.77 -30.31
C ILE A 109 -6.77 8.62 -29.83
N ILE A 110 -7.04 7.54 -29.10
CA ILE A 110 -8.25 7.36 -28.31
C ILE A 110 -7.87 7.47 -26.83
N HIS A 111 -8.54 8.35 -26.09
CA HIS A 111 -8.22 8.63 -24.70
C HIS A 111 -9.44 9.15 -23.94
N CYS A 112 -9.48 8.92 -22.63
CA CYS A 112 -10.46 9.55 -21.74
C CYS A 112 -9.90 10.86 -21.23
N ASN A 113 -10.61 11.96 -21.40
CA ASN A 113 -10.07 13.29 -21.09
C ASN A 113 -11.13 14.27 -20.58
N TYR A 114 -10.67 15.25 -19.80
CA TYR A 114 -11.51 16.27 -19.20
C TYR A 114 -12.16 17.19 -20.25
N ALA A 115 -11.42 17.54 -21.29
CA ALA A 115 -11.87 18.56 -22.27
C ALA A 115 -13.14 18.12 -23.04
N TYR A 116 -13.30 16.81 -23.27
CA TYR A 116 -14.48 16.23 -23.92
C TYR A 116 -15.36 15.44 -22.97
N ASN A 117 -15.09 15.54 -21.67
CA ASN A 117 -15.81 14.85 -20.59
C ASN A 117 -16.05 13.36 -20.86
N GLY A 118 -14.99 12.64 -21.22
CA GLY A 118 -15.06 11.21 -21.49
C GLY A 118 -14.10 10.74 -22.57
N ILE A 119 -14.41 9.60 -23.18
CA ILE A 119 -13.56 9.02 -24.21
C ILE A 119 -13.83 9.70 -25.57
N SER A 120 -12.76 10.18 -26.20
CA SER A 120 -12.80 10.79 -27.53
C SER A 120 -11.64 10.33 -28.40
N ILE A 121 -11.74 10.55 -29.70
CA ILE A 121 -10.68 10.37 -30.70
C ILE A 121 -10.22 11.76 -31.11
N ASN A 122 -8.93 12.00 -31.06
CA ASN A 122 -8.34 13.29 -31.38
C ASN A 122 -6.99 13.09 -32.07
N ASN A 123 -6.53 14.11 -32.83
CA ASN A 123 -5.16 14.12 -33.32
C ASN A 123 -4.17 14.29 -32.14
N HIS A 124 -3.13 13.44 -32.10
CA HIS A 124 -2.15 13.43 -31.01
C HIS A 124 -1.36 14.73 -30.90
N ASP A 125 -0.77 15.19 -32.01
CA ASP A 125 0.13 16.32 -32.03
C ASP A 125 -0.61 17.63 -31.73
N GLU A 126 -1.84 17.75 -32.23
CA GLU A 126 -2.72 18.87 -31.89
C GLU A 126 -3.03 18.91 -30.38
N ARG A 127 -3.36 17.78 -29.79
CA ARG A 127 -3.65 17.68 -28.34
C ARG A 127 -2.41 17.89 -27.50
N TRP A 128 -1.27 17.36 -27.89
CA TRP A 128 0.02 17.54 -27.25
C TRP A 128 0.46 19.01 -27.29
N TYR A 129 0.29 19.69 -28.42
CA TYR A 129 0.57 21.13 -28.57
C TYR A 129 -0.31 21.97 -27.61
N TYR A 130 -1.63 21.73 -27.59
CA TYR A 130 -2.54 22.46 -26.69
C TYR A 130 -2.33 22.14 -25.21
N ALA A 131 -1.75 21.01 -24.89
CA ALA A 131 -1.36 20.63 -23.52
C ALA A 131 -0.04 21.28 -23.07
N GLY A 132 0.59 22.12 -23.91
CA GLY A 132 1.86 22.81 -23.61
C GLY A 132 3.09 21.95 -23.84
N GLN A 133 3.00 20.98 -24.73
CA GLN A 133 4.11 20.09 -25.13
C GLN A 133 4.78 19.37 -23.95
N PRO A 134 4.02 18.64 -23.13
CA PRO A 134 4.56 17.94 -21.97
C PRO A 134 5.62 16.91 -22.39
N TYR A 135 6.52 16.60 -21.46
CA TYR A 135 7.44 15.47 -21.64
C TYR A 135 6.64 14.20 -21.88
N PHE A 136 7.10 13.31 -22.78
CA PHE A 136 6.33 12.14 -23.16
C PHE A 136 7.16 10.86 -23.31
N TYR A 137 6.46 9.75 -23.21
CA TYR A 137 6.93 8.39 -23.44
C TYR A 137 5.99 7.68 -24.37
N ILE A 138 6.51 6.84 -25.28
CA ILE A 138 5.71 5.96 -26.15
C ILE A 138 6.12 4.52 -25.89
N TYR A 139 5.14 3.69 -25.63
CA TYR A 139 5.29 2.26 -25.37
C TYR A 139 4.63 1.47 -26.49
N ARG A 140 5.32 0.45 -27.00
CA ARG A 140 4.83 -0.46 -28.03
C ARG A 140 4.75 -1.88 -27.53
N LEU A 141 3.67 -2.58 -27.83
CA LEU A 141 3.53 -4.01 -27.56
C LEU A 141 4.42 -4.80 -28.53
N THR A 142 5.53 -5.31 -28.04
CA THR A 142 6.50 -6.09 -28.80
C THR A 142 6.39 -7.58 -28.51
N ASN A 143 5.89 -7.94 -27.34
CA ASN A 143 5.66 -9.31 -26.93
C ASN A 143 4.21 -9.48 -26.41
N PRO A 144 3.23 -9.67 -27.30
CA PRO A 144 1.82 -9.83 -26.90
C PRO A 144 1.59 -11.08 -26.02
N ASP A 145 2.46 -12.08 -26.12
CA ASP A 145 2.38 -13.30 -25.32
C ASP A 145 3.17 -13.21 -24.00
N ALA A 146 3.82 -12.07 -23.73
CA ALA A 146 4.39 -11.82 -22.42
C ALA A 146 3.24 -11.91 -21.40
N GLN A 147 3.21 -13.03 -20.69
CA GLN A 147 2.42 -13.15 -19.48
C GLN A 147 3.37 -12.68 -18.37
N PRO A 148 3.12 -11.57 -17.69
CA PRO A 148 3.73 -11.40 -16.39
C PRO A 148 3.35 -12.68 -15.63
N GLU A 149 4.31 -13.35 -15.02
CA GLU A 149 3.96 -14.36 -14.05
C GLU A 149 2.96 -13.70 -13.10
N GLU A 150 1.72 -14.18 -13.06
CA GLU A 150 0.78 -13.79 -12.02
C GLU A 150 1.55 -13.96 -10.70
N PRO A 151 1.58 -12.98 -9.79
CA PRO A 151 2.30 -13.13 -8.56
C PRO A 151 1.81 -14.42 -7.92
N LYS A 152 2.70 -15.40 -7.80
CA LYS A 152 2.39 -16.67 -7.15
C LYS A 152 1.86 -16.32 -5.79
N LYS A 153 0.72 -16.91 -5.39
CA LYS A 153 0.20 -16.77 -4.04
C LYS A 153 1.35 -16.86 -3.04
N GLY A 154 1.42 -15.94 -2.10
CA GLY A 154 2.44 -15.93 -1.06
C GLY A 154 3.23 -14.61 -1.00
N TRP A 155 4.27 -14.65 -0.19
CA TRP A 155 5.13 -13.50 0.02
C TRP A 155 5.92 -13.14 -1.23
N GLN A 156 5.89 -11.87 -1.55
CA GLN A 156 6.63 -11.21 -2.61
C GLN A 156 7.55 -10.15 -2.00
N LYS A 157 8.59 -9.78 -2.72
CA LYS A 157 9.54 -8.76 -2.31
C LYS A 157 9.99 -7.95 -3.52
N ASP A 158 10.10 -6.65 -3.33
CA ASP A 158 10.74 -5.72 -4.25
C ASP A 158 11.65 -4.73 -3.48
N ASP A 159 12.09 -3.66 -4.14
CA ASP A 159 12.99 -2.66 -3.53
C ASP A 159 12.29 -1.80 -2.46
N GLN A 160 10.96 -1.80 -2.40
CA GLN A 160 10.17 -1.04 -1.43
C GLN A 160 9.86 -1.86 -0.17
N GLY A 161 9.77 -3.19 -0.27
CA GLY A 161 9.47 -4.02 0.86
C GLY A 161 8.88 -5.39 0.53
N HIS A 162 8.21 -5.98 1.52
CA HIS A 162 7.51 -7.23 1.37
C HIS A 162 6.00 -6.98 1.26
N TRP A 163 5.34 -7.73 0.40
CA TRP A 163 3.89 -7.74 0.24
C TRP A 163 3.38 -9.16 0.03
N TYR A 164 2.08 -9.38 0.19
CA TYR A 164 1.51 -10.73 0.11
C TYR A 164 0.49 -10.81 -1.02
N ALA A 165 0.72 -11.71 -1.98
CA ALA A 165 -0.23 -12.00 -3.05
C ALA A 165 -1.24 -13.07 -2.59
N ARG A 166 -2.54 -12.74 -2.65
CA ARG A 166 -3.63 -13.70 -2.45
C ARG A 166 -3.79 -14.61 -3.68
N ALA A 167 -4.47 -15.74 -3.51
CA ALA A 167 -4.70 -16.70 -4.59
C ALA A 167 -5.47 -16.12 -5.80
N ASN A 168 -6.22 -15.04 -5.60
CA ASN A 168 -6.97 -14.35 -6.65
C ASN A 168 -6.18 -13.20 -7.32
N GLY A 169 -4.88 -13.08 -7.02
CA GLY A 169 -4.02 -12.01 -7.55
C GLY A 169 -4.17 -10.66 -6.84
N SER A 170 -5.11 -10.51 -5.90
CA SER A 170 -5.21 -9.31 -5.07
C SER A 170 -4.15 -9.32 -3.95
N TYR A 171 -3.98 -8.20 -3.26
CA TYR A 171 -3.14 -8.07 -2.08
C TYR A 171 -3.78 -7.14 -1.05
N PRO A 172 -3.52 -7.34 0.25
CA PRO A 172 -4.12 -6.53 1.30
C PRO A 172 -3.59 -5.08 1.27
N LYS A 173 -4.45 -4.11 1.63
CA LYS A 173 -4.11 -2.69 1.74
C LYS A 173 -4.86 -2.05 2.90
N SER A 174 -4.14 -1.30 3.73
CA SER A 174 -4.70 -0.62 4.91
C SER A 174 -5.50 -1.57 5.81
N GLU A 175 -5.09 -2.84 5.88
CA GLU A 175 -5.82 -3.89 6.59
C GLU A 175 -4.89 -4.92 7.23
N PHE A 176 -5.43 -5.62 8.21
CA PHE A 176 -4.81 -6.82 8.77
C PHE A 176 -5.13 -8.03 7.90
N GLU A 177 -4.14 -8.89 7.70
CA GLU A 177 -4.29 -10.19 7.04
C GLU A 177 -3.67 -11.29 7.88
N TYR A 178 -4.41 -12.37 8.12
CA TYR A 178 -3.87 -13.57 8.74
C TYR A 178 -3.22 -14.44 7.66
N ILE A 179 -1.94 -14.66 7.76
CA ILE A 179 -1.19 -15.48 6.81
C ILE A 179 -1.02 -16.87 7.41
N GLU A 180 -1.75 -17.84 6.86
CA GLU A 180 -1.82 -19.21 7.40
C GLU A 180 -0.45 -19.90 7.43
N GLU A 181 0.39 -19.68 6.42
CA GLU A 181 1.74 -20.26 6.34
C GLU A 181 2.64 -19.76 7.47
N ASN A 182 2.44 -18.53 7.94
CA ASN A 182 3.17 -17.90 9.02
C ASN A 182 2.48 -18.08 10.39
N LYS A 183 1.23 -18.53 10.41
CA LYS A 183 0.37 -18.60 11.62
C LYS A 183 0.36 -17.31 12.41
N SER A 184 0.30 -16.15 11.70
CA SER A 184 0.37 -14.83 12.30
C SER A 184 -0.41 -13.80 11.51
N TRP A 185 -0.75 -12.72 12.20
CA TRP A 185 -1.32 -11.52 11.60
C TRP A 185 -0.21 -10.58 11.14
N PHE A 186 -0.45 -9.92 10.00
CA PHE A 186 0.36 -8.87 9.42
C PHE A 186 -0.54 -7.67 9.15
N TYR A 187 0.01 -6.48 9.11
CA TYR A 187 -0.68 -5.30 8.64
C TYR A 187 0.00 -4.76 7.39
N PHE A 188 -0.80 -4.39 6.41
CA PHE A 188 -0.32 -3.85 5.15
C PHE A 188 -0.74 -2.39 5.03
N ASP A 189 0.17 -1.54 4.59
CA ASP A 189 -0.09 -0.12 4.40
C ASP A 189 -1.00 0.16 3.18
N GLU A 190 -1.26 1.42 2.89
CA GLU A 190 -2.09 1.85 1.76
C GLU A 190 -1.53 1.44 0.39
N SER A 191 -0.22 1.22 0.31
CA SER A 191 0.48 0.75 -0.88
C SER A 191 0.51 -0.79 -0.97
N GLY A 192 0.15 -1.50 0.10
CA GLY A 192 0.12 -2.96 0.19
C GLY A 192 1.41 -3.58 0.71
N TYR A 193 2.34 -2.79 1.28
CA TYR A 193 3.55 -3.32 1.91
C TYR A 193 3.33 -3.64 3.37
N ALA A 194 3.91 -4.76 3.81
CA ALA A 194 3.82 -5.20 5.20
C ALA A 194 4.55 -4.24 6.14
N TYR A 195 3.94 -3.91 7.26
CA TYR A 195 4.60 -3.22 8.36
C TYR A 195 5.73 -4.09 8.92
N ALA A 196 6.91 -3.53 9.07
CA ALA A 196 8.05 -4.19 9.69
C ALA A 196 8.85 -3.19 10.54
N ASP A 197 9.30 -3.62 11.72
CA ASP A 197 10.00 -2.80 12.73
C ASP A 197 9.27 -1.48 13.03
N LYS A 198 7.94 -1.55 13.22
CA LYS A 198 7.07 -0.37 13.18
C LYS A 198 5.87 -0.47 14.10
N TRP A 199 5.55 0.65 14.74
CA TRP A 199 4.30 0.84 15.47
C TRP A 199 3.15 1.21 14.53
N LEU A 200 1.97 0.71 14.81
CA LEU A 200 0.71 1.09 14.18
C LEU A 200 -0.24 1.64 15.25
N HIS A 201 -0.69 2.88 15.11
CA HIS A 201 -1.89 3.36 15.78
C HIS A 201 -3.06 3.18 14.83
N HIS A 202 -3.85 2.16 15.08
CA HIS A 202 -4.93 1.77 14.18
C HIS A 202 -6.21 2.58 14.44
N THR A 203 -7.13 2.59 13.50
CA THR A 203 -8.40 3.34 13.57
C THR A 203 -9.35 2.89 14.69
N ASP A 204 -9.12 1.72 15.28
CA ASP A 204 -9.80 1.22 16.48
C ASP A 204 -9.29 1.88 17.78
N GLY A 205 -8.30 2.76 17.69
CA GLY A 205 -7.68 3.45 18.81
C GLY A 205 -6.63 2.62 19.56
N GLN A 206 -6.30 1.43 19.09
CA GLN A 206 -5.30 0.56 19.70
C GLN A 206 -3.93 0.73 19.06
N TRP A 207 -2.88 0.39 19.83
CA TRP A 207 -1.52 0.34 19.34
C TRP A 207 -1.10 -1.10 19.11
N TYR A 208 -0.41 -1.34 17.98
CA TYR A 208 0.14 -2.61 17.56
C TYR A 208 1.62 -2.44 17.24
N TRP A 209 2.40 -3.50 17.39
CA TRP A 209 3.80 -3.53 16.99
C TRP A 209 4.05 -4.70 16.03
N PHE A 210 4.79 -4.42 14.97
CA PHE A 210 5.25 -5.43 14.01
C PHE A 210 6.77 -5.50 14.09
N ASP A 211 7.31 -6.70 14.29
CA ASP A 211 8.76 -6.87 14.39
C ASP A 211 9.45 -6.73 13.02
N LYS A 212 10.79 -6.85 13.00
CA LYS A 212 11.58 -6.67 11.78
C LYS A 212 11.21 -7.62 10.64
N ASP A 213 10.57 -8.73 10.94
CA ASP A 213 10.10 -9.73 9.98
C ASP A 213 8.60 -9.56 9.68
N GLY A 214 7.96 -8.50 10.21
CA GLY A 214 6.56 -8.14 10.00
C GLY A 214 5.56 -8.87 10.88
N TYR A 215 6.00 -9.71 11.81
CA TYR A 215 5.07 -10.43 12.70
C TYR A 215 4.45 -9.50 13.73
N MET A 216 3.14 -9.56 13.86
CA MET A 216 2.41 -8.83 14.90
C MET A 216 2.80 -9.34 16.29
N ALA A 217 3.17 -8.40 17.15
CA ALA A 217 3.54 -8.72 18.52
C ALA A 217 2.33 -9.20 19.34
N THR A 218 2.55 -10.26 20.11
CA THR A 218 1.63 -10.75 21.14
C THR A 218 2.42 -11.07 22.39
N SER A 219 1.80 -11.03 23.58
CA SER A 219 2.46 -11.27 24.85
C SER A 219 3.57 -10.22 25.13
N TRP A 220 4.59 -10.58 25.89
CA TRP A 220 5.67 -9.67 26.23
C TRP A 220 6.63 -9.46 25.05
N LYS A 221 6.95 -8.20 24.78
CA LYS A 221 7.93 -7.82 23.75
C LYS A 221 8.83 -6.72 24.27
N LYS A 222 10.14 -6.84 24.02
CA LYS A 222 11.11 -5.78 24.31
C LYS A 222 11.37 -4.98 23.05
N ILE A 223 11.05 -3.68 23.07
CA ILE A 223 11.16 -2.76 21.94
C ILE A 223 11.95 -1.54 22.40
N ALA A 224 13.05 -1.21 21.72
CA ALA A 224 13.93 -0.10 22.08
C ALA A 224 14.28 -0.09 23.60
N ASP A 225 14.68 -1.25 24.13
CA ASP A 225 15.03 -1.51 25.54
C ASP A 225 13.90 -1.35 26.58
N LYS A 226 12.66 -1.15 26.15
CA LYS A 226 11.47 -1.10 27.01
C LYS A 226 10.62 -2.36 26.82
N TRP A 227 10.00 -2.83 27.92
CA TRP A 227 9.06 -3.93 27.86
C TRP A 227 7.64 -3.43 27.68
N TYR A 228 6.91 -4.10 26.76
CA TYR A 228 5.49 -3.91 26.47
C TYR A 228 4.76 -5.24 26.55
N TYR A 229 3.48 -5.19 26.80
CA TYR A 229 2.62 -6.37 26.76
C TYR A 229 1.49 -6.17 25.77
N PHE A 230 1.31 -7.14 24.90
CA PHE A 230 0.25 -7.19 23.88
C PHE A 230 -0.71 -8.33 24.23
N ASN A 231 -2.01 -8.11 24.08
CA ASN A 231 -2.98 -9.18 24.24
C ASN A 231 -2.90 -10.19 23.07
N ARG A 232 -3.80 -11.17 23.06
CA ARG A 232 -3.82 -12.20 22.00
C ARG A 232 -4.17 -11.65 20.62
N ASP A 233 -4.91 -10.54 20.58
CA ASP A 233 -5.32 -9.87 19.35
C ASP A 233 -4.27 -8.84 18.88
N GLY A 234 -3.11 -8.78 19.55
CA GLY A 234 -2.00 -7.89 19.21
C GLY A 234 -2.11 -6.48 19.75
N ALA A 235 -3.18 -6.13 20.47
CA ALA A 235 -3.34 -4.79 21.02
C ALA A 235 -2.45 -4.58 22.25
N MET A 236 -1.67 -3.48 22.24
CA MET A 236 -0.84 -3.07 23.37
C MET A 236 -1.71 -2.80 24.60
N GLN A 237 -1.28 -3.32 25.74
CA GLN A 237 -1.99 -3.13 27.00
C GLN A 237 -1.37 -2.01 27.84
N THR A 238 -2.20 -1.38 28.66
CA THR A 238 -1.81 -0.37 29.64
C THR A 238 -2.43 -0.68 31.01
N GLY A 239 -1.88 -0.10 32.07
CA GLY A 239 -2.36 -0.35 33.42
C GLY A 239 -1.93 -1.72 33.96
N TRP A 240 -2.73 -2.30 34.85
CA TRP A 240 -2.41 -3.58 35.49
C TRP A 240 -2.67 -4.76 34.58
N VAL A 241 -1.65 -5.60 34.42
CA VAL A 241 -1.72 -6.85 33.65
C VAL A 241 -1.30 -8.03 34.53
N LYS A 242 -2.12 -9.09 34.53
CA LYS A 242 -1.80 -10.35 35.20
C LYS A 242 -1.24 -11.36 34.20
N TYR A 243 -0.01 -11.84 34.45
CA TYR A 243 0.66 -12.83 33.62
C TYR A 243 1.26 -13.94 34.49
N TYR A 244 0.87 -15.18 34.26
CA TYR A 244 1.27 -16.33 35.09
C TYR A 244 1.21 -16.07 36.60
N ASP A 245 0.05 -15.61 37.10
CA ASP A 245 -0.20 -15.30 38.50
C ASP A 245 0.64 -14.17 39.12
N LYS A 246 1.40 -13.44 38.30
CA LYS A 246 2.12 -12.22 38.71
C LYS A 246 1.45 -10.99 38.09
N TRP A 247 1.43 -9.90 38.86
CA TRP A 247 0.94 -8.61 38.40
C TRP A 247 2.12 -7.75 37.92
N TYR A 248 1.86 -7.00 36.85
CA TYR A 248 2.76 -6.02 36.26
C TYR A 248 1.96 -4.74 35.99
N TYR A 249 2.64 -3.60 35.97
CA TYR A 249 2.02 -2.34 35.63
C TYR A 249 2.66 -1.73 34.39
N LEU A 250 1.84 -1.46 33.40
CA LEU A 250 2.18 -0.80 32.14
C LEU A 250 1.76 0.66 32.26
N ASP A 251 2.63 1.58 31.86
CA ASP A 251 2.33 3.01 31.89
C ASP A 251 1.05 3.31 31.11
N ALA A 252 0.17 4.10 31.72
CA ALA A 252 -1.15 4.37 31.15
C ALA A 252 -1.11 5.22 29.89
N THR A 253 0.02 5.93 29.62
CA THR A 253 0.16 6.84 28.49
C THR A 253 0.92 6.24 27.31
N ASN A 254 1.95 5.43 27.60
CA ASN A 254 2.84 4.92 26.57
C ASN A 254 3.01 3.39 26.57
N GLY A 255 2.38 2.66 27.52
CA GLY A 255 2.42 1.20 27.58
C GLY A 255 3.71 0.57 28.08
N GLU A 256 4.73 1.36 28.45
CA GLU A 256 6.00 0.83 28.98
C GLU A 256 5.81 0.16 30.33
N MET A 257 6.37 -1.04 30.51
CA MET A 257 6.37 -1.71 31.80
C MET A 257 7.18 -0.90 32.83
N LYS A 258 6.58 -0.62 33.97
CA LYS A 258 7.27 -0.03 35.11
C LYS A 258 8.00 -1.14 35.92
N SER A 259 9.17 -0.81 36.39
CA SER A 259 9.98 -1.68 37.26
C SER A 259 10.79 -0.86 38.22
N ASP A 260 11.22 -1.44 39.35
CA ASP A 260 11.99 -0.78 40.37
C ASP A 260 11.37 0.57 40.79
N ALA A 261 10.08 0.57 41.07
CA ALA A 261 9.29 1.80 41.23
C ALA A 261 8.11 1.61 42.18
N PHE A 262 7.71 2.69 42.82
CA PHE A 262 6.43 2.81 43.51
C PHE A 262 5.38 3.41 42.56
N ILE A 263 4.27 2.71 42.43
CA ILE A 263 3.13 3.15 41.63
C ILE A 263 1.98 3.57 42.53
N LYS A 264 1.52 4.81 42.40
CA LYS A 264 0.29 5.26 43.03
C LYS A 264 -0.90 4.87 42.13
N TYR A 265 -1.77 4.02 42.65
CA TYR A 265 -2.97 3.61 41.94
C TYR A 265 -4.17 3.63 42.86
N ASN A 266 -5.23 4.35 42.48
CA ASN A 266 -6.33 4.66 43.38
C ASN A 266 -5.85 5.27 44.70
N ALA A 267 -6.20 4.70 45.85
CA ALA A 267 -5.82 5.16 47.17
C ALA A 267 -4.55 4.48 47.73
N GLY A 268 -3.89 3.61 46.97
CA GLY A 268 -2.76 2.80 47.43
C GLY A 268 -1.45 3.06 46.71
N TRP A 269 -0.36 2.65 47.35
CA TRP A 269 0.98 2.56 46.75
C TRP A 269 1.35 1.10 46.54
N TYR A 270 1.95 0.81 45.43
CA TYR A 270 2.33 -0.53 45.01
C TYR A 270 3.81 -0.53 44.62
N LEU A 271 4.58 -1.45 45.14
CA LEU A 271 5.99 -1.61 44.81
C LEU A 271 6.13 -2.59 43.65
N LEU A 272 6.82 -2.18 42.61
CA LEU A 272 7.26 -3.03 41.52
C LEU A 272 8.73 -3.37 41.68
N LEU A 273 9.04 -4.66 41.59
CA LEU A 273 10.40 -5.20 41.67
C LEU A 273 11.23 -4.84 40.43
N PRO A 274 12.58 -5.00 40.43
CA PRO A 274 13.41 -4.73 39.25
C PRO A 274 13.02 -5.50 38.00
N ASP A 275 12.38 -6.66 38.14
CA ASP A 275 11.85 -7.45 37.01
C ASP A 275 10.42 -7.07 36.60
N GLY A 276 9.87 -6.00 37.19
CA GLY A 276 8.54 -5.45 36.88
C GLY A 276 7.38 -6.11 37.64
N ARG A 277 7.62 -7.20 38.37
CA ARG A 277 6.54 -7.87 39.13
C ARG A 277 6.11 -7.00 40.34
N LEU A 278 4.81 -7.05 40.62
CA LEU A 278 4.30 -6.53 41.88
C LEU A 278 4.90 -7.32 43.05
N ALA A 279 5.45 -6.60 44.02
CA ALA A 279 5.98 -7.19 45.24
C ALA A 279 4.83 -7.82 46.07
N ASP A 280 5.04 -9.06 46.51
CA ASP A 280 4.11 -9.73 47.41
C ASP A 280 4.61 -9.54 48.87
N LYS A 281 3.88 -8.75 49.67
CA LYS A 281 4.19 -8.45 51.06
C LYS A 281 5.62 -7.93 51.28
N PRO A 282 5.99 -6.81 50.63
CA PRO A 282 7.33 -6.26 50.78
C PRO A 282 7.57 -5.84 52.23
N GLU A 283 8.74 -6.22 52.76
CA GLU A 283 9.24 -5.71 54.04
C GLU A 283 10.04 -4.45 53.78
N PHE A 284 9.80 -3.39 54.55
CA PHE A 284 10.51 -2.13 54.45
C PHE A 284 11.33 -1.87 55.68
N THR A 285 12.52 -1.33 55.49
CA THR A 285 13.32 -0.72 56.56
C THR A 285 13.36 0.79 56.30
N VAL A 286 13.09 1.59 57.31
CA VAL A 286 13.29 3.04 57.26
C VAL A 286 14.62 3.33 57.97
N GLU A 287 15.56 3.81 57.17
CA GLU A 287 16.88 4.20 57.69
C GLU A 287 16.78 5.51 58.53
N PRO A 288 17.77 5.81 59.37
CA PRO A 288 17.73 7.00 60.22
C PRO A 288 17.62 8.33 59.47
N ASP A 289 18.04 8.37 58.23
CA ASP A 289 17.93 9.53 57.31
C ASP A 289 16.58 9.61 56.60
N GLY A 290 15.66 8.67 56.85
CA GLY A 290 14.37 8.58 56.24
C GLY A 290 14.35 7.78 54.90
N LEU A 291 15.49 7.21 54.48
CA LEU A 291 15.53 6.33 53.29
C LEU A 291 14.72 5.07 53.57
N ILE A 292 13.84 4.73 52.64
CA ILE A 292 13.07 3.47 52.67
C ILE A 292 13.79 2.45 51.79
N THR A 293 14.24 1.37 52.38
CA THR A 293 14.86 0.24 51.69
C THR A 293 13.94 -0.98 51.76
N THR A 294 14.00 -1.82 50.74
CA THR A 294 13.31 -3.13 50.70
C THR A 294 14.29 -4.24 51.03
N LYS A 295 13.85 -5.26 51.75
CA LYS A 295 14.62 -6.48 51.97
C LYS A 295 14.41 -7.48 50.86
#